data_b93ca99906cfaa50b204a93a61bc46fa
#
_entry.id   b93ca99906cfaa50b204a93a61bc46fa
#
_cell.length_a   1.000
_cell.length_b   1.000
_cell.length_c   1.000
_cell.angle_alpha   90.00
_cell.angle_beta   90.00
_cell.angle_gamma   90.00
#
_symmetry.space_group_name_H-M   'P 1'
#
loop_
_entity.id
_entity.type
_entity.pdbx_description
1 polymer ?
#
loop_
_entity_poly.entity_id
_entity_poly.type
_entity_poly.pdbx_seq_one_letter_code
_entity_poly.pdbx_strand_id
1 'polypeptide(L)'
;MAASKREIREWVERGVKTGATHVIIVCDRWDYEDYPVYVDKDQSVNHEIDIRDGRNMLKVMEVYNLSMDIEEQLEEYCAWHV
;
A
#
# COMPACT_ATOMS: atom_id res chain seq x y z
N MET A 1 -1.49 15.64 0.67
CA MET A 1 -1.72 15.38 2.09
C MET A 1 -1.64 13.89 2.38
N ALA A 2 -1.00 13.50 3.48
CA ALA A 2 -0.89 12.08 3.81
C ALA A 2 -2.25 11.50 4.19
N ALA A 3 -2.50 10.26 3.77
CA ALA A 3 -3.72 9.57 4.12
C ALA A 3 -3.76 9.26 5.62
N SER A 4 -4.93 9.36 6.22
CA SER A 4 -5.12 8.99 7.61
C SER A 4 -5.11 7.47 7.76
N LYS A 5 -4.88 6.99 8.98
CA LYS A 5 -4.97 5.55 9.26
C LYS A 5 -6.36 5.00 8.94
N ARG A 6 -7.38 5.82 9.10
CA ARG A 6 -8.76 5.45 8.77
C ARG A 6 -8.92 5.17 7.28
N GLU A 7 -8.37 6.04 6.44
CA GLU A 7 -8.40 5.86 4.98
C GLU A 7 -7.61 4.62 4.57
N ILE A 8 -6.43 4.44 5.16
CA ILE A 8 -5.60 3.26 4.87
C ILE A 8 -6.34 1.98 5.25
N ARG A 9 -7.00 1.96 6.40
CA ARG A 9 -7.82 0.81 6.82
C ARG A 9 -8.90 0.49 5.79
N GLU A 10 -9.59 1.50 5.28
CA GLU A 10 -10.62 1.32 4.27
C GLU A 10 -10.03 0.70 3.00
N TRP A 11 -8.88 1.16 2.57
CA TRP A 11 -8.20 0.62 1.40
C TRP A 11 -7.79 -0.83 1.61
N VAL A 12 -7.23 -1.14 2.78
CA VAL A 12 -6.81 -2.51 3.12
C VAL A 12 -8.03 -3.44 3.14
N GLU A 13 -9.12 -3.01 3.75
CA GLU A 13 -10.36 -3.80 3.80
C GLU A 13 -10.92 -4.05 2.40
N ARG A 14 -10.84 -3.06 1.52
CA ARG A 14 -11.25 -3.22 0.13
C ARG A 14 -10.38 -4.24 -0.58
N GLY A 15 -9.09 -4.22 -0.32
CA GLY A 15 -8.16 -5.20 -0.89
C GLY A 15 -8.51 -6.62 -0.47
N VAL A 16 -8.84 -6.82 0.80
CA VAL A 16 -9.29 -8.12 1.31
C VAL A 16 -10.54 -8.58 0.58
N LYS A 17 -11.50 -7.69 0.41
CA LYS A 17 -12.76 -8.00 -0.28
C LYS A 17 -12.56 -8.42 -1.73
N THR A 18 -11.61 -7.79 -2.40
CA THR A 18 -11.38 -8.03 -3.84
C THR A 18 -10.36 -9.14 -4.10
N GLY A 19 -9.80 -9.73 -3.06
CA GLY A 19 -8.85 -10.83 -3.19
C GLY A 19 -7.42 -10.42 -3.52
N ALA A 20 -7.07 -9.18 -3.25
CA ALA A 20 -5.69 -8.73 -3.43
C ALA A 20 -4.77 -9.41 -2.43
N THR A 21 -3.49 -9.58 -2.79
CA THR A 21 -2.50 -10.16 -1.88
C THR A 21 -1.82 -9.09 -1.04
N HIS A 22 -1.67 -7.90 -1.60
CA HIS A 22 -0.99 -6.78 -0.92
C HIS A 22 -1.69 -5.47 -1.28
N VAL A 23 -1.51 -4.48 -0.41
CA VAL A 23 -1.89 -3.09 -0.69
C VAL A 23 -0.65 -2.24 -0.49
N ILE A 24 -0.27 -1.50 -1.52
CA ILE A 24 0.88 -0.60 -1.48
C ILE A 24 0.33 0.82 -1.37
N ILE A 25 0.80 1.55 -0.37
CA ILE A 25 0.42 2.96 -0.20
C ILE A 25 1.48 3.80 -0.88
N VAL A 26 1.07 4.51 -1.93
CA VAL A 26 1.97 5.31 -2.76
C VAL A 26 1.64 6.79 -2.57
N CYS A 27 2.67 7.59 -2.39
CA CYS A 27 2.53 9.05 -2.33
C CYS A 27 2.94 9.64 -3.67
N ASP A 28 2.05 10.41 -4.28
CA ASP A 28 2.38 11.21 -5.45
C ASP A 28 3.00 12.52 -4.94
N ARG A 29 4.28 12.68 -5.15
CA ARG A 29 5.02 13.84 -4.62
C ARG A 29 4.75 15.13 -5.41
N TRP A 30 4.04 15.02 -6.51
CA TRP A 30 3.66 16.19 -7.30
C TRP A 30 2.57 16.98 -6.60
N ASP A 31 1.53 16.30 -6.11
CA ASP A 31 0.42 16.94 -5.40
C ASP A 31 0.30 16.49 -3.94
N TYR A 32 1.24 15.67 -3.46
CA TYR A 32 1.30 15.16 -2.08
C TYR A 32 0.05 14.39 -1.67
N GLU A 33 -0.50 13.60 -2.58
CA GLU A 33 -1.63 12.75 -2.30
C GLU A 33 -1.21 11.28 -2.23
N ASP A 34 -1.75 10.57 -1.24
CA ASP A 34 -1.54 9.13 -1.11
C ASP A 34 -2.69 8.39 -1.79
N TYR A 35 -2.37 7.24 -2.39
CA TYR A 35 -3.38 6.39 -2.98
C TYR A 35 -2.96 4.92 -2.86
N PRO A 36 -3.93 3.99 -2.88
CA PRO A 36 -3.61 2.57 -2.78
C PRO A 36 -3.33 1.96 -4.15
N VAL A 37 -2.41 1.00 -4.18
CA VAL A 37 -2.18 0.14 -5.32
C VAL A 37 -2.43 -1.28 -4.86
N TYR A 38 -3.38 -1.98 -5.51
CA TYR A 38 -3.72 -3.35 -5.16
C TYR A 38 -2.93 -4.33 -6.00
N VAL A 39 -2.31 -5.30 -5.33
CA VAL A 39 -1.49 -6.32 -5.99
C VAL A 39 -2.27 -7.63 -6.01
N ASP A 40 -2.45 -8.18 -7.21
CA ASP A 40 -3.12 -9.47 -7.39
C ASP A 40 -2.14 -10.63 -7.22
N LYS A 41 -2.70 -11.83 -7.05
CA LYS A 41 -1.89 -13.05 -6.89
C LYS A 41 -0.97 -13.34 -8.08
N ASP A 42 -1.30 -12.81 -9.27
CA ASP A 42 -0.51 -13.01 -10.48
C ASP A 42 0.56 -11.94 -10.66
N GLN A 43 0.66 -11.00 -9.74
CA GLN A 43 1.63 -9.90 -9.79
C GLN A 43 2.67 -10.06 -8.69
N SER A 44 3.86 -9.50 -8.93
CA SER A 44 4.93 -9.50 -7.93
C SER A 44 4.88 -8.18 -7.16
N VAL A 45 4.73 -8.25 -5.83
CA VAL A 45 4.72 -7.05 -4.98
C VAL A 45 6.05 -6.29 -5.12
N ASN A 46 7.17 -7.00 -5.18
CA ASN A 46 8.47 -6.35 -5.33
C ASN A 46 8.58 -5.60 -6.66
N HIS A 47 8.06 -6.17 -7.73
CA HIS A 47 8.05 -5.51 -9.02
C HIS A 47 7.17 -4.26 -8.99
N GLU A 48 5.99 -4.34 -8.38
CA GLU A 48 5.07 -3.21 -8.27
C GLU A 48 5.68 -2.08 -7.44
N ILE A 49 6.48 -2.40 -6.44
CA ILE A 49 7.21 -1.41 -5.66
C ILE A 49 8.30 -0.77 -6.54
N ASP A 50 9.08 -1.61 -7.23
CA ASP A 50 10.22 -1.14 -8.04
C ASP A 50 9.82 -0.15 -9.13
N ILE A 51 8.69 -0.38 -9.78
CA ILE A 51 8.26 0.49 -10.88
C ILE A 51 7.71 1.83 -10.40
N ARG A 52 7.50 1.97 -9.09
CA ARG A 52 6.93 3.20 -8.51
C ARG A 52 7.87 3.94 -7.58
N ASP A 53 8.57 3.22 -6.71
CA ASP A 53 9.35 3.86 -5.66
C ASP A 53 10.52 4.67 -6.24
N GLY A 54 10.47 5.98 -5.98
CA GLY A 54 11.49 6.90 -6.47
C GLY A 54 11.40 7.22 -7.96
N ARG A 55 10.32 6.82 -8.64
CA ARG A 55 10.14 7.07 -10.07
C ARG A 55 8.93 7.95 -10.33
N ASN A 56 9.03 8.82 -11.31
CA ASN A 56 7.92 9.68 -11.76
C ASN A 56 7.26 10.45 -10.60
N MET A 57 8.07 10.94 -9.67
CA MET A 57 7.59 11.68 -8.49
C MET A 57 6.78 10.81 -7.52
N LEU A 58 6.87 9.50 -7.64
CA LEU A 58 6.18 8.57 -6.75
C LEU A 58 7.09 8.05 -5.65
N LYS A 59 6.53 7.82 -4.49
CA LYS A 59 7.25 7.19 -3.38
C LYS A 59 6.35 6.17 -2.71
N VAL A 60 6.87 4.97 -2.49
CA VAL A 60 6.14 3.94 -1.75
C VAL A 60 6.29 4.23 -0.27
N MET A 61 5.18 4.46 0.41
CA MET A 61 5.16 4.84 1.83
C MET A 61 5.02 3.64 2.75
N GLU A 62 4.11 2.72 2.40
CA GLU A 62 3.82 1.55 3.21
C GLU A 62 3.43 0.39 2.31
N VAL A 63 3.65 -0.83 2.80
CA VAL A 63 3.24 -2.06 2.11
C VAL A 63 2.55 -2.96 3.13
N TYR A 64 1.31 -3.34 2.85
CA TYR A 64 0.52 -4.22 3.70
C TYR A 64 0.37 -5.58 3.03
N ASN A 65 0.68 -6.65 3.78
CA ASN A 65 0.50 -8.02 3.31
C ASN A 65 -0.83 -8.54 3.86
N LEU A 66 -1.78 -8.82 2.96
CA LEU A 66 -3.13 -9.17 3.36
C LEU A 66 -3.28 -10.62 3.84
N SER A 67 -2.20 -11.42 3.78
CA SER A 67 -2.21 -12.75 4.38
C SER A 67 -1.73 -12.75 5.83
N MET A 68 -1.26 -11.60 6.33
CA MET A 68 -0.79 -11.43 7.70
C MET A 68 -1.82 -10.67 8.51
N ASP A 69 -1.60 -10.55 9.83
CA ASP A 69 -2.51 -9.82 10.71
C ASP A 69 -2.58 -8.34 10.30
N ILE A 70 -3.74 -7.92 9.84
CA ILE A 70 -3.95 -6.57 9.33
C ILE A 70 -3.94 -5.54 10.46
N GLU A 71 -4.56 -5.86 11.59
CA GLU A 71 -4.62 -4.91 12.71
C GLU A 71 -3.24 -4.59 13.25
N GLU A 72 -2.39 -5.59 13.33
CA GLU A 72 -1.02 -5.42 13.78
C GLU A 72 -0.24 -4.52 12.83
N GLN A 73 -0.39 -4.75 11.53
CA GLN A 73 0.27 -3.92 10.51
C GLN A 73 -0.22 -2.47 10.56
N LEU A 74 -1.51 -2.25 10.77
CA LEU A 74 -2.08 -0.90 10.84
C LEU A 74 -1.60 -0.12 12.05
N GLU A 75 -1.16 -0.79 13.10
CA GLU A 75 -0.60 -0.15 14.28
C GLU A 75 0.86 0.24 14.11
N GLU A 76 1.54 -0.32 13.11
CA GLU A 76 2.95 -0.01 12.87
C GLU A 76 3.12 1.38 12.27
N TYR A 77 4.24 2.00 12.59
CA TYR A 77 4.68 3.21 11.90
C TYR A 77 5.48 2.78 10.66
N CYS A 78 5.01 3.15 9.48
CA CYS A 78 5.64 2.77 8.21
C CYS A 78 5.70 1.25 8.01
N ALA A 79 4.54 0.59 8.02
CA ALA A 79 4.46 -0.85 7.77
C ALA A 79 5.10 -1.22 6.42
N TRP A 80 5.89 -2.29 6.42
CA TRP A 80 6.57 -2.74 5.21
C TRP A 80 6.63 -4.27 5.20
N HIS A 81 5.61 -4.89 4.63
CA HIS A 81 5.47 -6.35 4.61
C HIS A 81 5.26 -6.88 3.19
N VAL A 82 6.33 -7.28 2.58
CA VAL A 82 6.33 -7.81 1.21
C VAL A 82 6.07 -9.35 1.13
#